data_56d07f610626584ba66af0d5e7fc6662
#
_entry.id   56d07f610626584ba66af0d5e7fc6662
#
_cell.length_a   1.000
_cell.length_b   1.000
_cell.length_c   1.000
_cell.angle_alpha   90.00
_cell.angle_beta   90.00
_cell.angle_gamma   90.00
#
_symmetry.space_group_name_H-M   'P 1'
#
loop_
_entity.id
_entity.type
_entity.pdbx_description
1 polymer ?
#
loop_
_entity_poly.entity_id
_entity_poly.type
_entity_poly.pdbx_seq_one_letter_code
_entity_poly.pdbx_strand_id
1 'polypeptide(L)'
;ECKFHSGQDAKSDVKVPMYILSRFNDLKDKKYDLFSAKRSISKCIIVTNNKFTTDAIQFGECSGLSMLSWDYPQKNGIKDLVDRFRVYPVTCLTTLTKAEKDQLLILDCITIKDLIQHPDYLKTIELSHNRIINVLKEANQLTN
;
A
#
# COMPACT_ATOMS: atom_id res chain seq x y z
N GLU A 1 -4.76 -11.20 -3.68
CA GLU A 1 -5.49 -10.27 -4.57
C GLU A 1 -5.43 -8.86 -4.04
N CYS A 2 -4.99 -7.91 -4.86
CA CYS A 2 -4.98 -6.49 -4.57
C CYS A 2 -6.06 -5.79 -5.39
N LYS A 3 -6.95 -5.06 -4.72
CA LYS A 3 -8.04 -4.31 -5.34
C LYS A 3 -7.82 -2.81 -5.09
N PHE A 4 -7.38 -2.09 -6.13
CA PHE A 4 -7.18 -0.65 -6.05
C PHE A 4 -8.41 0.10 -6.58
N HIS A 5 -8.81 1.15 -5.88
CA HIS A 5 -9.88 2.05 -6.28
C HIS A 5 -9.36 3.49 -6.29
N SER A 6 -9.61 4.22 -7.38
CA SER A 6 -9.20 5.63 -7.51
C SER A 6 -10.11 6.62 -6.74
N GLY A 7 -11.34 6.21 -6.41
CA GLY A 7 -12.30 7.02 -5.64
C GLY A 7 -12.28 6.69 -4.16
N GLN A 8 -12.35 7.73 -3.30
CA GLN A 8 -12.30 7.56 -1.84
C GLN A 8 -13.59 6.96 -1.25
N ASP A 9 -14.73 7.07 -1.94
CA ASP A 9 -16.05 6.64 -1.42
C ASP A 9 -16.43 5.21 -1.83
N ALA A 10 -15.66 4.57 -2.70
CA ALA A 10 -15.95 3.19 -3.12
C ALA A 10 -15.65 2.21 -1.98
N LYS A 11 -16.61 1.31 -1.69
CA LYS A 11 -16.41 0.22 -0.73
C LYS A 11 -16.37 -1.10 -1.49
N SER A 12 -15.51 -2.00 -1.06
CA SER A 12 -15.51 -3.38 -1.54
C SER A 12 -16.62 -4.17 -0.86
N ASP A 13 -17.62 -4.55 -1.63
CA ASP A 13 -18.78 -5.31 -1.15
C ASP A 13 -18.49 -6.83 -1.02
N VAL A 14 -19.47 -7.58 -0.57
CA VAL A 14 -19.36 -9.03 -0.33
C VAL A 14 -19.06 -9.83 -1.60
N LYS A 15 -19.38 -9.33 -2.79
CA LYS A 15 -19.09 -10.00 -4.06
C LYS A 15 -17.59 -10.20 -4.28
N VAL A 16 -16.76 -9.25 -3.78
CA VAL A 16 -15.32 -9.33 -3.89
C VAL A 16 -14.76 -10.55 -3.13
N PRO A 17 -14.94 -10.70 -1.82
CA PRO A 17 -14.42 -11.88 -1.12
C PRO A 17 -15.08 -13.20 -1.58
N MET A 18 -16.35 -13.22 -2.00
CA MET A 18 -16.97 -14.41 -2.57
C MET A 18 -16.27 -14.86 -3.85
N TYR A 19 -16.03 -13.95 -4.78
CA TYR A 19 -15.30 -14.23 -6.02
C TYR A 19 -13.89 -14.73 -5.75
N ILE A 20 -13.18 -14.08 -4.84
CA ILE A 20 -11.80 -14.43 -4.51
C ILE A 20 -11.72 -15.78 -3.80
N LEU A 21 -12.68 -16.11 -2.93
CA LEU A 21 -12.77 -17.43 -2.30
C LEU A 21 -12.96 -18.54 -3.34
N SER A 22 -13.84 -18.32 -4.31
CA SER A 22 -14.05 -19.29 -5.40
C SER A 22 -12.73 -19.52 -6.15
N ARG A 23 -12.03 -18.46 -6.56
CA ARG A 23 -10.71 -18.57 -7.21
C ARG A 23 -9.65 -19.25 -6.35
N PHE A 24 -9.63 -18.95 -5.07
CA PHE A 24 -8.69 -19.58 -4.13
C PHE A 24 -8.96 -21.09 -4.03
N ASN A 25 -10.22 -21.50 -3.97
CA ASN A 25 -10.60 -22.92 -3.95
C ASN A 25 -10.15 -23.66 -5.22
N ASP A 26 -10.20 -23.01 -6.38
CA ASP A 26 -9.70 -23.58 -7.64
C ASP A 26 -8.17 -23.77 -7.67
N LEU A 27 -7.45 -23.02 -6.84
CA LEU A 27 -5.97 -22.95 -6.88
C LEU A 27 -5.30 -23.71 -5.73
N LYS A 28 -5.90 -23.77 -4.53
CA LYS A 28 -5.26 -24.23 -3.28
C LYS A 28 -4.77 -25.69 -3.34
N ASP A 29 -5.45 -26.55 -4.08
CA ASP A 29 -5.14 -27.99 -4.16
C ASP A 29 -4.12 -28.31 -5.27
N LYS A 30 -3.72 -27.30 -6.05
CA LYS A 30 -2.74 -27.45 -7.12
C LYS A 30 -1.33 -27.19 -6.62
N LYS A 31 -0.36 -27.89 -7.20
CA LYS A 31 1.06 -27.63 -6.97
C LYS A 31 1.60 -26.74 -8.09
N TYR A 32 2.32 -25.73 -7.71
CA TYR A 32 2.95 -24.76 -8.62
C TYR A 32 4.46 -24.78 -8.42
N ASP A 33 5.20 -24.59 -9.50
CA ASP A 33 6.64 -24.38 -9.44
C ASP A 33 6.92 -22.93 -9.03
N LEU A 34 7.12 -22.70 -7.73
CA LEU A 34 7.36 -21.39 -7.15
C LEU A 34 8.72 -21.39 -6.43
N PHE A 35 9.56 -20.41 -6.77
CA PHE A 35 10.88 -20.23 -6.13
C PHE A 35 11.72 -21.51 -6.11
N SER A 36 11.79 -22.23 -7.25
CA SER A 36 12.53 -23.49 -7.45
C SER A 36 12.04 -24.68 -6.61
N ALA A 37 10.79 -24.64 -6.10
CA ALA A 37 10.17 -25.73 -5.37
C ALA A 37 8.69 -25.88 -5.74
N LYS A 38 8.19 -27.12 -5.71
CA LYS A 38 6.75 -27.40 -5.85
C LYS A 38 6.02 -27.03 -4.56
N ARG A 39 5.17 -26.00 -4.62
CA ARG A 39 4.39 -25.48 -3.49
C ARG A 39 2.92 -25.35 -3.82
N SER A 40 2.06 -25.53 -2.83
CA SER A 40 0.64 -25.21 -2.92
C SER A 40 0.36 -23.83 -2.32
N ILE A 41 -0.71 -23.19 -2.77
CA ILE A 41 -1.18 -21.92 -2.20
C ILE A 41 -2.00 -22.26 -0.96
N SER A 42 -1.49 -21.89 0.21
CA SER A 42 -2.12 -22.22 1.50
C SER A 42 -2.90 -21.06 2.13
N LYS A 43 -2.72 -19.82 1.64
CA LYS A 43 -3.33 -18.63 2.23
C LYS A 43 -3.84 -17.69 1.16
N CYS A 44 -5.03 -17.14 1.39
CA CYS A 44 -5.62 -16.10 0.56
C CYS A 44 -5.71 -14.79 1.36
N ILE A 45 -5.16 -13.73 0.80
CA ILE A 45 -5.19 -12.38 1.38
C ILE A 45 -5.82 -11.43 0.37
N ILE A 46 -6.80 -10.66 0.83
CA ILE A 46 -7.44 -9.58 0.04
C ILE A 46 -6.95 -8.24 0.59
N VAL A 47 -6.38 -7.43 -0.27
CA VAL A 47 -5.89 -6.09 0.10
C VAL A 47 -6.63 -5.04 -0.73
N THR A 48 -7.11 -3.98 -0.10
CA THR A 48 -7.69 -2.82 -0.78
C THR A 48 -7.30 -1.51 -0.10
N ASN A 49 -7.12 -0.47 -0.89
CA ASN A 49 -6.87 0.89 -0.38
C ASN A 49 -8.14 1.58 0.14
N ASN A 50 -9.32 0.98 -0.09
CA ASN A 50 -10.61 1.46 0.39
C ASN A 50 -11.07 0.67 1.62
N LYS A 51 -12.36 0.79 1.95
CA LYS A 51 -13.00 0.06 3.05
C LYS A 51 -13.76 -1.16 2.53
N PHE A 52 -13.90 -2.16 3.36
CA PHE A 52 -14.87 -3.23 3.14
C PHE A 52 -16.23 -2.86 3.73
N THR A 53 -17.29 -3.42 3.15
CA THR A 53 -18.61 -3.40 3.80
C THR A 53 -18.62 -4.39 4.98
N THR A 54 -19.55 -4.20 5.92
CA THR A 54 -19.72 -5.12 7.06
C THR A 54 -19.95 -6.55 6.61
N ASP A 55 -20.79 -6.76 5.59
CA ASP A 55 -21.09 -8.08 5.04
C ASP A 55 -19.84 -8.72 4.41
N ALA A 56 -18.99 -7.91 3.74
CA ALA A 56 -17.74 -8.40 3.19
C ALA A 56 -16.78 -8.88 4.28
N ILE A 57 -16.68 -8.14 5.39
CA ILE A 57 -15.86 -8.51 6.54
C ILE A 57 -16.37 -9.82 7.16
N GLN A 58 -17.65 -9.88 7.49
CA GLN A 58 -18.26 -11.07 8.08
C GLN A 58 -18.08 -12.32 7.21
N PHE A 59 -18.33 -12.18 5.90
CA PHE A 59 -18.10 -13.27 4.96
C PHE A 59 -16.63 -13.71 4.93
N GLY A 60 -15.70 -12.75 4.87
CA GLY A 60 -14.26 -13.04 4.83
C GLY A 60 -13.78 -13.77 6.10
N GLU A 61 -14.21 -13.32 7.28
CA GLU A 61 -13.89 -13.96 8.56
C GLU A 61 -14.44 -15.39 8.62
N CYS A 62 -15.74 -15.59 8.32
CA CYS A 62 -16.35 -16.91 8.29
C CYS A 62 -15.71 -17.86 7.29
N SER A 63 -15.17 -17.33 6.18
CA SER A 63 -14.55 -18.13 5.12
C SER A 63 -13.04 -18.35 5.32
N GLY A 64 -12.45 -17.84 6.41
CA GLY A 64 -11.03 -17.97 6.69
C GLY A 64 -10.13 -17.14 5.75
N LEU A 65 -10.67 -16.13 5.08
CA LEU A 65 -9.89 -15.19 4.27
C LEU A 65 -9.19 -14.16 5.16
N SER A 66 -7.95 -13.86 4.86
CA SER A 66 -7.27 -12.70 5.46
C SER A 66 -7.64 -11.44 4.67
N MET A 67 -8.09 -10.41 5.36
CA MET A 67 -8.54 -9.16 4.74
C MET A 67 -7.77 -7.97 5.32
N LEU A 68 -7.31 -7.09 4.43
CA LEU A 68 -6.59 -5.86 4.81
C LEU A 68 -7.14 -4.70 4.00
N SER A 69 -7.65 -3.69 4.68
CA SER A 69 -8.11 -2.44 4.07
C SER A 69 -7.50 -1.22 4.78
N TRP A 70 -7.90 -0.03 4.35
CA TRP A 70 -7.42 1.21 4.96
C TRP A 70 -7.59 1.24 6.49
N ASP A 71 -8.74 0.77 6.98
CA ASP A 71 -9.14 0.80 8.39
C ASP A 71 -9.47 -0.59 8.99
N TYR A 72 -9.18 -1.67 8.28
CA TYR A 72 -9.43 -3.04 8.74
C TYR A 72 -8.21 -3.95 8.49
N PRO A 73 -7.82 -4.81 9.45
CA PRO A 73 -8.41 -5.01 10.79
C PRO A 73 -8.23 -3.79 11.70
N GLN A 74 -9.13 -3.60 12.65
CA GLN A 74 -9.01 -2.49 13.59
C GLN A 74 -7.61 -2.46 14.25
N LYS A 75 -6.97 -1.30 14.29
CA LYS A 75 -5.62 -1.07 14.82
C LYS A 75 -4.49 -1.79 14.05
N ASN A 76 -4.80 -2.46 12.94
CA ASN A 76 -3.85 -3.12 12.05
C ASN A 76 -4.23 -2.96 10.58
N GLY A 77 -5.03 -1.96 10.25
CA GLY A 77 -5.32 -1.57 8.86
C GLY A 77 -4.10 -0.99 8.15
N ILE A 78 -4.21 -0.73 6.85
CA ILE A 78 -3.11 -0.15 6.05
C ILE A 78 -2.64 1.16 6.69
N LYS A 79 -3.56 2.02 7.14
CA LYS A 79 -3.22 3.27 7.84
C LYS A 79 -2.32 3.02 9.05
N ASP A 80 -2.72 2.10 9.93
CA ASP A 80 -1.97 1.79 11.14
C ASP A 80 -0.59 1.19 10.83
N LEU A 81 -0.49 0.40 9.75
CA LEU A 81 0.77 -0.17 9.28
C LEU A 81 1.69 0.92 8.73
N VAL A 82 1.17 1.84 7.91
CA VAL A 82 1.93 2.98 7.39
C VAL A 82 2.49 3.80 8.55
N ASP A 83 1.66 4.14 9.53
CA ASP A 83 2.06 4.91 10.71
C ASP A 83 3.10 4.16 11.58
N ARG A 84 2.89 2.85 11.81
CA ARG A 84 3.80 2.01 12.62
C ARG A 84 5.17 1.84 11.99
N PHE A 85 5.22 1.58 10.68
CA PHE A 85 6.46 1.37 9.95
C PHE A 85 7.03 2.65 9.35
N ARG A 86 6.29 3.77 9.46
CA ARG A 86 6.64 5.08 8.91
C ARG A 86 7.02 5.01 7.42
N VAL A 87 6.22 4.26 6.66
CA VAL A 87 6.40 4.06 5.21
C VAL A 87 5.53 5.05 4.44
N TYR A 88 5.66 6.33 4.76
CA TYR A 88 4.94 7.39 4.07
C TYR A 88 5.47 7.56 2.66
N PRO A 89 4.59 7.63 1.63
CA PRO A 89 5.01 7.93 0.27
C PRO A 89 5.45 9.39 0.13
N VAL A 90 6.35 9.67 -0.82
CA VAL A 90 6.81 11.05 -1.12
C VAL A 90 5.66 11.98 -1.52
N THR A 91 4.53 11.42 -1.98
CA THR A 91 3.32 12.18 -2.32
C THR A 91 2.65 12.85 -1.12
N CYS A 92 2.96 12.43 0.12
CA CYS A 92 2.48 13.07 1.35
C CYS A 92 3.16 14.42 1.65
N LEU A 93 4.35 14.68 1.08
CA LEU A 93 5.06 15.93 1.31
C LEU A 93 4.28 17.11 0.73
N THR A 94 4.02 18.11 1.56
CA THR A 94 3.27 19.32 1.16
C THR A 94 4.16 20.37 0.51
N THR A 95 5.45 20.35 0.81
CA THR A 95 6.47 21.27 0.26
C THR A 95 6.82 20.98 -1.21
N LEU A 96 6.43 19.83 -1.76
CA LEU A 96 6.62 19.47 -3.15
C LEU A 96 5.36 19.69 -4.00
N THR A 97 5.55 20.21 -5.20
CA THR A 97 4.50 20.31 -6.21
C THR A 97 4.15 18.93 -6.79
N LYS A 98 3.01 18.82 -7.47
CA LYS A 98 2.62 17.58 -8.13
C LYS A 98 3.66 17.12 -9.15
N ALA A 99 4.15 18.03 -9.99
CA ALA A 99 5.15 17.70 -11.01
C ALA A 99 6.46 17.16 -10.40
N GLU A 100 6.92 17.75 -9.30
CA GLU A 100 8.12 17.28 -8.59
C GLU A 100 7.93 15.91 -7.94
N LYS A 101 6.75 15.64 -7.39
CA LYS A 101 6.38 14.30 -6.89
C LYS A 101 6.37 13.26 -8.01
N ASP A 102 5.79 13.60 -9.16
CA ASP A 102 5.75 12.72 -10.33
C ASP A 102 7.19 12.43 -10.84
N GLN A 103 8.09 13.42 -10.83
CA GLN A 103 9.50 13.23 -11.17
C GLN A 103 10.22 12.30 -10.19
N LEU A 104 9.99 12.43 -8.87
CA LEU A 104 10.55 11.54 -7.87
C LEU A 104 10.08 10.09 -8.07
N LEU A 105 8.80 9.89 -8.39
CA LEU A 105 8.26 8.55 -8.68
C LEU A 105 8.88 7.93 -9.94
N ILE A 106 9.18 8.74 -10.98
CA ILE A 106 9.91 8.27 -12.18
C ILE A 106 11.34 7.83 -11.83
N LEU A 107 11.96 8.47 -10.83
CA LEU A 107 13.29 8.10 -10.32
C LEU A 107 13.25 6.93 -9.32
N ASP A 108 12.11 6.24 -9.17
CA ASP A 108 11.89 5.15 -8.22
C ASP A 108 12.01 5.58 -6.73
N CYS A 109 11.98 6.89 -6.45
CA CYS A 109 11.91 7.41 -5.09
C CYS A 109 10.45 7.39 -4.62
N ILE A 110 10.04 6.30 -3.96
CA ILE A 110 8.64 6.06 -3.60
C ILE A 110 8.33 6.54 -2.19
N THR A 111 9.21 6.28 -1.24
CA THR A 111 8.97 6.59 0.17
C THR A 111 9.80 7.79 0.65
N ILE A 112 9.31 8.45 1.73
CA ILE A 112 10.06 9.52 2.41
C ILE A 112 11.38 8.99 2.95
N LYS A 113 11.44 7.72 3.36
CA LYS A 113 12.70 7.09 3.80
C LYS A 113 13.73 7.03 2.69
N ASP A 114 13.31 6.65 1.48
CA ASP A 114 14.21 6.62 0.31
C ASP A 114 14.75 8.02 0.02
N LEU A 115 13.88 9.04 0.11
CA LEU A 115 14.27 10.43 -0.09
C LEU A 115 15.29 10.93 0.95
N ILE A 116 15.14 10.54 2.22
CA ILE A 116 16.07 10.90 3.29
C ILE A 116 17.43 10.20 3.09
N GLN A 117 17.41 8.93 2.68
CA GLN A 117 18.62 8.16 2.42
C GLN A 117 19.39 8.67 1.17
N HIS A 118 18.65 9.16 0.18
CA HIS A 118 19.19 9.61 -1.10
C HIS A 118 18.71 11.03 -1.45
N PRO A 119 19.15 12.06 -0.70
CA PRO A 119 18.70 13.45 -0.90
C PRO A 119 19.11 14.04 -2.26
N ASP A 120 20.03 13.39 -2.97
CA ASP A 120 20.46 13.81 -4.31
C ASP A 120 19.33 13.75 -5.35
N TYR A 121 18.27 12.96 -5.13
CA TYR A 121 17.06 13.01 -5.95
C TYR A 121 16.48 14.43 -6.05
N LEU A 122 16.53 15.21 -4.96
CA LEU A 122 16.03 16.59 -4.95
C LEU A 122 16.88 17.54 -5.82
N LYS A 123 18.17 17.27 -5.98
CA LYS A 123 19.04 17.98 -6.91
C LYS A 123 18.75 17.58 -8.35
N THR A 124 18.53 16.30 -8.60
CA THR A 124 18.21 15.77 -9.93
C THR A 124 16.93 16.38 -10.50
N ILE A 125 15.94 16.67 -9.65
CA ILE A 125 14.71 17.38 -10.04
C ILE A 125 14.85 18.91 -9.97
N GLU A 126 16.09 19.42 -9.94
CA GLU A 126 16.46 20.84 -10.02
C GLU A 126 15.88 21.75 -8.92
N LEU A 127 15.66 21.23 -7.72
CA LEU A 127 15.23 22.04 -6.58
C LEU A 127 16.35 22.96 -6.08
N SER A 128 16.01 24.21 -5.79
CA SER A 128 16.93 25.15 -5.16
C SER A 128 17.35 24.69 -3.76
N HIS A 129 18.55 25.09 -3.32
CA HIS A 129 19.12 24.69 -2.03
C HIS A 129 18.16 24.94 -0.84
N ASN A 130 17.52 26.11 -0.80
CA ASN A 130 16.56 26.45 0.27
C ASN A 130 15.33 25.55 0.26
N ARG A 131 14.85 25.16 -0.92
CA ARG A 131 13.73 24.23 -1.04
C ARG A 131 14.11 22.82 -0.59
N ILE A 132 15.31 22.36 -0.93
CA ILE A 132 15.84 21.06 -0.47
C ILE A 132 15.84 20.99 1.06
N ILE A 133 16.31 22.04 1.74
CA ILE A 133 16.31 22.11 3.20
C ILE A 133 14.88 21.99 3.76
N ASN A 134 13.92 22.70 3.17
CA ASN A 134 12.55 22.70 3.65
C ASN A 134 11.88 21.32 3.43
N VAL A 135 12.09 20.69 2.28
CA VAL A 135 11.59 19.34 1.98
C VAL A 135 12.17 18.32 2.94
N LEU A 136 13.49 18.34 3.17
CA LEU A 136 14.12 17.40 4.11
C LEU A 136 13.70 17.64 5.56
N LYS A 137 13.42 18.88 5.94
CA LYS A 137 12.88 19.21 7.27
C LYS A 137 11.48 18.58 7.46
N GLU A 138 10.58 18.76 6.50
CA GLU A 138 9.25 18.12 6.51
C GLU A 138 9.36 16.60 6.52
N ALA A 139 10.20 16.04 5.66
CA ALA A 139 10.46 14.61 5.57
C ALA A 139 10.89 14.01 6.92
N ASN A 140 11.85 14.65 7.60
CA ASN A 140 12.32 14.20 8.91
C ASN A 140 11.24 14.32 10.01
N GLN A 141 10.38 15.34 9.95
CA GLN A 141 9.27 15.49 10.90
C GLN A 141 8.24 14.35 10.79
N LEU A 142 8.01 13.83 9.59
CA LEU A 142 7.07 12.72 9.36
C LEU A 142 7.65 11.35 9.75
N THR A 143 8.97 11.23 9.81
CA THR A 143 9.65 9.95 10.09
C THR A 143 10.22 9.85 11.51
N ASN A 144 10.24 10.94 12.26
CA ASN A 144 10.58 10.95 13.69
C ASN A 144 9.31 10.83 14.54
#